data_cffbe4168a1fc3094438336ee81d6a0f
#
_entry.id   cffbe4168a1fc3094438336ee81d6a0f
#
_cell.length_a   1.000
_cell.length_b   1.000
_cell.length_c   1.000
_cell.angle_alpha   90.00
_cell.angle_beta   90.00
_cell.angle_gamma   90.00
#
_symmetry.space_group_name_H-M   'P 1'
#
loop_
_entity.id
_entity.type
_entity.pdbx_description
1 polymer ?
#
loop_
_entity_poly.entity_id
_entity_poly.type
_entity_poly.pdbx_seq_one_letter_code
_entity_poly.pdbx_strand_id
1 'polypeptide(L)'
;DPGFADALRAEWPDGVDVVLNSLAGEAMERGLSLLKPFGRFVELGKRDFVENRRAPLRPLRRNASYFAVDVDELPRARPALAARALARLRDGLADGTFRPLPVAAFAPDEAET
;
A
#
# COMPACT_ATOMS: atom_id res chain seq x y z
N ASP A 1 -0.48 -12.48 8.30
CA ASP A 1 -0.83 -12.62 9.71
C ASP A 1 -1.58 -11.35 10.16
N PRO A 2 -2.83 -11.46 10.63
CA PRO A 2 -3.60 -10.30 11.12
C PRO A 2 -3.02 -9.68 12.41
N GLY A 3 -2.07 -10.32 13.09
CA GLY A 3 -1.39 -9.80 14.28
C GLY A 3 -0.52 -8.57 14.07
N PHE A 4 -0.21 -8.20 12.81
CA PHE A 4 0.61 -7.02 12.51
C PHE A 4 0.04 -5.73 13.10
N ALA A 5 -1.29 -5.60 13.13
CA ALA A 5 -1.94 -4.38 13.63
C ALA A 5 -1.74 -4.20 15.14
N ASP A 6 -1.72 -5.29 15.88
CA ASP A 6 -1.49 -5.24 17.33
C ASP A 6 -0.02 -4.93 17.64
N ALA A 7 0.91 -5.49 16.86
CA ALA A 7 2.33 -5.17 16.97
C ALA A 7 2.59 -3.67 16.65
N LEU A 8 1.96 -3.13 15.61
CA LEU A 8 2.07 -1.71 15.28
C LEU A 8 1.46 -0.82 16.34
N ARG A 9 0.34 -1.19 16.95
CA ARG A 9 -0.25 -0.41 18.04
C ARG A 9 0.60 -0.42 19.31
N ALA A 10 1.31 -1.50 19.57
CA ALA A 10 2.24 -1.57 20.70
C ALA A 10 3.40 -0.59 20.54
N GLU A 11 3.90 -0.42 19.31
CA GLU A 11 5.00 0.50 19.02
C GLU A 11 4.53 1.94 18.78
N TRP A 12 3.38 2.11 18.10
CA TRP A 12 2.76 3.41 17.82
C TRP A 12 1.32 3.46 18.35
N PRO A 13 1.11 3.71 19.66
CA PRO A 13 -0.22 3.69 20.29
C PRO A 13 -1.22 4.66 19.65
N ASP A 14 -0.74 5.81 19.17
CA ASP A 14 -1.54 6.83 18.50
C ASP A 14 -1.89 6.49 17.05
N GLY A 15 -1.29 5.44 16.51
CA GLY A 15 -1.44 5.00 15.13
C GLY A 15 -0.40 5.60 14.18
N VAL A 16 -0.67 5.53 12.87
CA VAL A 16 0.24 5.97 11.81
C VAL A 16 -0.42 7.01 10.90
N ASP A 17 0.40 7.83 10.24
CA ASP A 17 -0.09 8.89 9.37
C ASP A 17 -0.45 8.38 7.95
N VAL A 18 0.24 7.33 7.50
CA VAL A 18 0.04 6.76 6.16
C VAL A 18 0.10 5.23 6.24
N VAL A 19 -0.87 4.60 5.59
CA VAL A 19 -0.87 3.16 5.33
C VAL A 19 -0.86 2.95 3.82
N LEU A 20 0.15 2.22 3.33
CA LEU A 20 0.15 1.67 1.97
C LEU A 20 -0.28 0.21 2.07
N ASN A 21 -1.41 -0.12 1.47
CA ASN A 21 -2.02 -1.45 1.57
C ASN A 21 -2.11 -2.15 0.22
N SER A 22 -1.88 -3.46 0.24
CA SER A 22 -2.17 -4.39 -0.85
C SER A 22 -2.85 -5.67 -0.35
N LEU A 23 -3.20 -5.70 0.93
CA LEU A 23 -3.88 -6.82 1.56
C LEU A 23 -5.40 -6.65 1.43
N ALA A 24 -6.14 -7.76 1.49
CA ALA A 24 -7.58 -7.76 1.35
C ALA A 24 -8.27 -8.22 2.64
N GLY A 25 -9.56 -7.94 2.74
CA GLY A 25 -10.40 -8.45 3.81
C GLY A 25 -10.06 -7.88 5.17
N GLU A 26 -10.02 -8.74 6.18
CA GLU A 26 -9.75 -8.34 7.56
C GLU A 26 -8.41 -7.59 7.73
N ALA A 27 -7.40 -7.97 6.99
CA ALA A 27 -6.09 -7.31 7.05
C ALA A 27 -6.18 -5.85 6.57
N MET A 28 -6.96 -5.57 5.51
CA MET A 28 -7.24 -4.21 5.05
C MET A 28 -7.99 -3.40 6.12
N GLU A 29 -9.03 -3.98 6.72
CA GLU A 29 -9.82 -3.32 7.77
C GLU A 29 -8.97 -3.00 9.02
N ARG A 30 -8.10 -3.92 9.43
CA ARG A 30 -7.14 -3.69 10.52
C ARG A 30 -6.15 -2.59 10.19
N GLY A 31 -5.60 -2.58 8.96
CA GLY A 31 -4.73 -1.50 8.50
C GLY A 31 -5.41 -0.14 8.51
N LEU A 32 -6.65 -0.07 8.04
CA LEU A 32 -7.45 1.17 8.05
C LEU A 32 -7.68 1.69 9.48
N SER A 33 -7.85 0.80 10.45
CA SER A 33 -8.05 1.15 11.86
C SER A 33 -6.82 1.76 12.55
N LEU A 34 -5.63 1.62 11.94
CA LEU A 34 -4.37 2.15 12.48
C LEU A 34 -4.16 3.63 12.19
N LEU A 35 -4.96 4.23 11.30
CA LEU A 35 -4.78 5.62 10.92
C LEU A 35 -5.02 6.59 12.08
N LYS A 36 -4.12 7.55 12.21
CA LYS A 36 -4.34 8.78 12.99
C LYS A 36 -5.45 9.65 12.38
N PRO A 37 -5.97 10.63 13.12
CA PRO A 37 -6.75 11.71 12.51
C PRO A 37 -5.97 12.35 11.35
N PHE A 38 -6.68 12.66 10.24
CA PHE A 38 -6.11 13.20 8.99
C PHE A 38 -5.13 12.26 8.28
N GLY A 39 -5.07 10.98 8.68
CA GLY A 39 -4.25 9.96 8.05
C GLY A 39 -4.72 9.62 6.62
N ARG A 40 -3.85 8.94 5.88
CA ARG A 40 -4.09 8.56 4.48
C ARG A 40 -3.92 7.06 4.30
N PHE A 41 -4.95 6.43 3.80
CA PHE A 41 -4.91 5.03 3.40
C PHE A 41 -4.80 4.95 1.89
N VAL A 42 -3.74 4.36 1.39
CA VAL A 42 -3.50 4.17 -0.04
C VAL A 42 -3.65 2.69 -0.35
N GLU A 43 -4.70 2.35 -1.09
CA GLU A 43 -5.04 0.98 -1.45
C GLU A 43 -4.57 0.65 -2.85
N LEU A 44 -3.68 -0.31 -2.95
CA LEU A 44 -3.20 -0.89 -4.22
C LEU A 44 -3.88 -2.24 -4.52
N GLY A 45 -4.49 -2.87 -3.51
CA GLY A 45 -5.17 -4.15 -3.65
C GLY A 45 -6.43 -4.02 -4.49
N LYS A 46 -6.72 -5.02 -5.32
CA LYS A 46 -7.89 -5.03 -6.20
C LYS A 46 -8.98 -5.98 -5.75
N ARG A 47 -8.65 -6.97 -4.94
CA ARG A 47 -9.55 -8.06 -4.62
C ARG A 47 -10.86 -7.57 -3.98
N ASP A 48 -10.77 -6.69 -2.98
CA ASP A 48 -11.95 -6.17 -2.28
C ASP A 48 -12.83 -5.31 -3.20
N PHE A 49 -12.25 -4.64 -4.21
CA PHE A 49 -13.00 -3.91 -5.24
C PHE A 49 -13.69 -4.84 -6.22
N VAL A 50 -13.00 -5.88 -6.69
CA VAL A 50 -13.58 -6.87 -7.61
C VAL A 50 -14.73 -7.64 -6.96
N GLU A 51 -14.57 -8.00 -5.69
CA GLU A 51 -15.60 -8.67 -4.89
C GLU A 51 -16.70 -7.72 -4.38
N ASN A 52 -16.57 -6.41 -4.63
CA ASN A 52 -17.47 -5.36 -4.13
C ASN A 52 -17.72 -5.49 -2.62
N ARG A 53 -16.62 -5.69 -1.87
CA ARG A 53 -16.67 -5.92 -0.44
C ARG A 53 -17.07 -4.64 0.32
N ARG A 54 -17.81 -4.81 1.40
CA ARG A 54 -18.11 -3.70 2.31
C ARG A 54 -16.89 -3.37 3.15
N ALA A 55 -16.54 -2.10 3.24
CA ALA A 55 -15.48 -1.59 4.11
C ALA A 55 -16.05 -0.78 5.28
N PRO A 56 -15.44 -0.86 6.48
CA PRO A 56 -15.87 -0.06 7.62
C PRO A 56 -15.51 1.41 7.41
N LEU A 57 -16.50 2.29 7.42
CA LEU A 57 -16.28 3.74 7.27
C LEU A 57 -15.90 4.43 8.59
N ARG A 58 -16.10 3.75 9.73
CA ARG A 58 -15.86 4.34 11.05
C ARG A 58 -14.44 4.90 11.26
N PRO A 59 -13.35 4.27 10.77
CA PRO A 59 -12.01 4.83 10.87
C PRO A 59 -11.86 6.17 10.14
N LEU A 60 -12.60 6.38 9.04
CA LEU A 60 -12.51 7.60 8.24
C LEU A 60 -13.17 8.82 8.89
N ARG A 61 -14.01 8.65 9.93
CA ARG A 61 -14.72 9.75 10.62
C ARG A 61 -13.78 10.81 11.24
N ARG A 62 -12.49 10.50 11.38
CA ARG A 62 -11.48 11.40 11.94
C ARG A 62 -10.74 12.20 10.87
N ASN A 63 -11.44 12.59 9.81
CA ASN A 63 -10.88 13.31 8.65
C ASN A 63 -9.78 12.52 7.92
N ALA A 64 -9.78 11.19 8.03
CA ALA A 64 -8.87 10.35 7.27
C ALA A 64 -9.34 10.23 5.82
N SER A 65 -8.40 10.02 4.91
CA SER A 65 -8.65 9.87 3.48
C SER A 65 -8.34 8.45 3.02
N TYR A 66 -9.15 7.94 2.10
CA TYR A 66 -8.94 6.65 1.45
C TYR A 66 -8.74 6.87 -0.05
N PHE A 67 -7.64 6.41 -0.58
CA PHE A 67 -7.27 6.51 -1.99
C PHE A 67 -7.17 5.12 -2.59
N ALA A 68 -8.05 4.84 -3.55
CA ALA A 68 -7.92 3.65 -4.39
C ALA A 68 -6.99 3.97 -5.57
N VAL A 69 -5.94 3.18 -5.76
CA VAL A 69 -4.96 3.36 -6.82
C VAL A 69 -4.84 2.07 -7.62
N ASP A 70 -5.38 2.07 -8.83
CA ASP A 70 -5.16 0.98 -9.77
C ASP A 70 -3.92 1.26 -10.61
N VAL A 71 -2.81 0.61 -10.25
CA VAL A 71 -1.52 0.78 -10.92
C VAL A 71 -1.50 0.18 -12.34
N ASP A 72 -2.40 -0.77 -12.66
CA ASP A 72 -2.47 -1.36 -14.00
C ASP A 72 -3.29 -0.47 -14.95
N GLU A 73 -4.29 0.24 -14.41
CA GLU A 73 -5.11 1.19 -15.19
C GLU A 73 -4.37 2.52 -15.43
N LEU A 74 -3.49 2.91 -14.51
CA LEU A 74 -2.79 4.19 -14.57
C LEU A 74 -2.05 4.44 -15.90
N PRO A 75 -1.27 3.50 -16.48
CA PRO A 75 -0.60 3.73 -17.76
C PRO A 75 -1.57 3.89 -18.94
N ARG A 76 -2.75 3.30 -18.87
CA ARG A 76 -3.78 3.39 -19.90
C ARG A 76 -4.57 4.70 -19.81
N ALA A 77 -5.05 5.01 -18.62
CA ALA A 77 -5.90 6.18 -18.38
C ALA A 77 -5.13 7.49 -18.32
N ARG A 78 -3.90 7.47 -17.80
CA ARG A 78 -3.07 8.66 -17.58
C ARG A 78 -1.60 8.40 -17.95
N PRO A 79 -1.29 8.13 -19.24
CA PRO A 79 0.07 7.74 -19.67
C PRO A 79 1.14 8.78 -19.32
N ALA A 80 0.83 10.06 -19.41
CA ALA A 80 1.76 11.12 -19.04
C ALA A 80 2.09 11.13 -17.54
N LEU A 81 1.13 10.76 -16.67
CA LEU A 81 1.36 10.65 -15.24
C LEU A 81 2.24 9.42 -14.93
N ALA A 82 1.95 8.29 -15.56
CA ALA A 82 2.75 7.07 -15.43
C ALA A 82 4.19 7.31 -15.90
N ALA A 83 4.38 7.95 -17.05
CA ALA A 83 5.71 8.30 -17.56
C ALA A 83 6.51 9.20 -16.60
N ARG A 84 5.87 10.21 -16.01
CA ARG A 84 6.52 11.07 -15.00
C ARG A 84 6.93 10.29 -13.75
N ALA A 85 6.07 9.39 -13.28
CA ALA A 85 6.38 8.56 -12.11
C ALA A 85 7.59 7.64 -12.36
N LEU A 86 7.62 7.00 -13.54
CA LEU A 86 8.75 6.15 -13.96
C LEU A 86 10.04 6.96 -14.16
N ALA A 87 9.96 8.16 -14.74
CA ALA A 87 11.12 9.04 -14.90
C ALA A 87 11.70 9.42 -13.52
N ARG A 88 10.84 9.79 -12.56
CA ARG A 88 11.28 10.11 -11.19
C ARG A 88 11.93 8.91 -10.51
N LEU A 89 11.40 7.70 -10.69
CA LEU A 89 12.01 6.48 -10.17
C LEU A 89 13.40 6.25 -10.79
N ARG A 90 13.52 6.33 -12.11
CA ARG A 90 14.79 6.18 -12.85
C ARG A 90 15.83 7.20 -12.35
N ASP A 91 15.45 8.46 -12.29
CA ASP A 91 16.34 9.55 -11.91
C ASP A 91 16.80 9.41 -10.44
N GLY A 92 15.87 9.03 -9.55
CA GLY A 92 16.18 8.78 -8.15
C GLY A 92 17.06 7.56 -7.90
N LEU A 93 16.99 6.55 -8.77
CA LEU A 93 17.94 5.42 -8.74
C LEU A 93 19.32 5.84 -9.26
N ALA A 94 19.36 6.69 -10.30
CA ALA A 94 20.59 7.14 -10.90
C ALA A 94 21.39 8.09 -9.98
N ASP A 95 20.71 8.95 -9.23
CA ASP A 95 21.33 9.91 -8.29
C ASP A 95 21.52 9.37 -6.87
N GLY A 96 21.04 8.14 -6.59
CA GLY A 96 21.13 7.50 -5.28
C GLY A 96 20.09 7.95 -4.26
N THR A 97 19.12 8.78 -4.62
CA THR A 97 17.97 9.16 -3.78
C THR A 97 17.13 7.92 -3.42
N PHE A 98 16.96 7.02 -4.39
CA PHE A 98 16.37 5.71 -4.17
C PHE A 98 17.41 4.62 -4.22
N ARG A 99 17.27 3.63 -3.35
CA ARG A 99 18.14 2.44 -3.35
C ARG A 99 17.34 1.24 -3.86
N PRO A 100 17.96 0.38 -4.70
CA PRO A 100 17.35 -0.89 -5.06
C PRO A 100 17.01 -1.71 -3.81
N LEU A 101 15.92 -2.44 -3.87
CA LEU A 101 15.59 -3.40 -2.81
C LEU A 101 16.65 -4.51 -2.76
N PRO A 102 16.92 -5.08 -1.57
CA PRO A 102 17.76 -6.27 -1.47
C PRO A 102 17.21 -7.38 -2.35
N VAL A 103 18.08 -8.01 -3.14
CA VAL A 103 17.71 -9.11 -4.05
C VAL A 103 18.47 -10.35 -3.63
N ALA A 104 17.76 -11.47 -3.48
CA ALA A 104 18.33 -12.81 -3.44
C ALA A 104 17.98 -13.50 -4.76
N ALA A 105 18.97 -14.01 -5.47
CA ALA A 105 18.77 -14.81 -6.67
C ALA A 105 18.84 -16.29 -6.30
N PHE A 106 17.89 -17.07 -6.81
CA PHE A 106 17.81 -18.51 -6.64
C PHE A 106 17.90 -19.18 -7.99
N ALA A 107 18.54 -20.34 -8.05
CA ALA A 107 18.49 -21.16 -9.25
C ALA A 107 17.06 -21.75 -9.43
N PRO A 108 16.62 -22.05 -10.65
CA PRO A 108 15.26 -22.55 -10.88
C PRO A 108 14.93 -23.86 -10.12
N ASP A 109 15.94 -24.68 -9.86
CA ASP A 109 15.85 -25.93 -9.11
C ASP A 109 15.80 -25.75 -7.58
N GLU A 110 16.10 -24.54 -7.09
CA GLU A 110 15.97 -24.16 -5.68
C GLU A 110 14.57 -23.61 -5.34
N ALA A 111 13.71 -23.42 -6.33
CA ALA A 111 12.33 -23.03 -6.13
C ALA A 111 11.52 -24.22 -5.61
N GLU A 112 11.40 -24.36 -4.30
CA GLU A 112 10.47 -25.32 -3.71
C GLU A 112 9.02 -24.90 -4.02
N THR A 113 8.27 -25.89 -4.51
CA THR A 113 6.84 -25.78 -4.81
C THR A 113 5.98 -25.74 -3.55
#